data_534023f7e8097b6e5ea97f7b82b88912
#
_entry.id   534023f7e8097b6e5ea97f7b82b88912
#
_cell.length_a   1.000
_cell.length_b   1.000
_cell.length_c   1.000
_cell.angle_alpha   90.00
_cell.angle_beta   90.00
_cell.angle_gamma   90.00
#
_symmetry.space_group_name_H-M   'P 1'
#
loop_
_entity.id
_entity.type
_entity.pdbx_description
1 polymer ?
#
loop_
_entity_poly.entity_id
_entity_poly.type
_entity_poly.pdbx_seq_one_letter_code
_entity_poly.pdbx_strand_id
1 'polypeptide(L)'
;QKELDTIKEIKNPARERLAFTLLVIAKFNNLKSETNNNWINYSMDVYFNLARVTCKVDDRPYMIYDLKELGLVEVSKKITRFNIRITFVDNESDPVLKITDMRELGYQYQNLGPKSKIKLCKRCGKPYKVKYSKGGSPYCTDCQNKSAKDETKLITCDCCGKEFIAVSKNNRSVLCSECQQKNDRKNHRKRQARYMAQK
;
A
#
# COMPACT_ATOMS: atom_id res chain seq x y z
N GLN A 1 -0.35 -18.83 19.38
CA GLN A 1 0.39 -19.69 18.42
C GLN A 1 -0.58 -20.45 17.51
N LYS A 2 -1.64 -21.09 18.03
CA LYS A 2 -2.64 -21.85 17.27
C LYS A 2 -3.18 -21.09 16.03
N GLU A 3 -3.53 -19.82 16.19
CA GLU A 3 -4.03 -18.99 15.08
C GLU A 3 -3.02 -18.85 13.93
N LEU A 4 -1.74 -18.65 14.25
CA LEU A 4 -0.69 -18.56 13.23
C LEU A 4 -0.44 -19.90 12.53
N ASP A 5 -0.56 -21.00 13.25
CA ASP A 5 -0.40 -22.33 12.67
C ASP A 5 -1.58 -22.66 11.75
N THR A 6 -2.81 -22.35 12.16
CA THR A 6 -4.00 -22.45 11.30
C THR A 6 -3.86 -21.64 10.00
N ILE A 7 -3.31 -20.41 10.08
CA ILE A 7 -3.06 -19.60 8.88
C ILE A 7 -2.04 -20.26 7.95
N LYS A 8 -0.96 -20.85 8.48
CA LYS A 8 0.07 -21.52 7.67
C LYS A 8 -0.46 -22.78 6.95
N GLU A 9 -1.48 -23.44 7.49
CA GLU A 9 -2.12 -24.60 6.86
C GLU A 9 -2.82 -24.26 5.54
N ILE A 10 -3.12 -22.97 5.29
CA ILE A 10 -3.70 -22.48 4.02
C ILE A 10 -2.77 -22.75 2.83
N LYS A 11 -1.45 -22.76 3.04
CA LYS A 11 -0.40 -23.03 2.03
C LYS A 11 -0.48 -22.12 0.78
N ASN A 12 -1.08 -20.95 0.93
CA ASN A 12 -1.16 -19.94 -0.12
C ASN A 12 -0.80 -18.57 0.46
N PRO A 13 0.35 -17.96 0.08
CA PRO A 13 0.85 -16.74 0.71
C PRO A 13 -0.08 -15.52 0.61
N ALA A 14 -0.92 -15.44 -0.41
CA ALA A 14 -1.89 -14.36 -0.55
C ALA A 14 -3.08 -14.54 0.41
N ARG A 15 -3.62 -15.77 0.48
CA ARG A 15 -4.71 -16.12 1.40
C ARG A 15 -4.26 -16.09 2.86
N GLU A 16 -3.03 -16.52 3.16
CA GLU A 16 -2.46 -16.41 4.50
C GLU A 16 -2.40 -14.95 4.98
N ARG A 17 -1.89 -14.02 4.14
CA ARG A 17 -1.87 -12.59 4.48
C ARG A 17 -3.27 -12.04 4.68
N LEU A 18 -4.22 -12.47 3.85
CA LEU A 18 -5.62 -12.06 3.98
C LEU A 18 -6.22 -12.58 5.28
N ALA A 19 -6.09 -13.86 5.59
CA ALA A 19 -6.59 -14.48 6.82
C ALA A 19 -5.98 -13.82 8.07
N PHE A 20 -4.67 -13.57 8.07
CA PHE A 20 -4.00 -12.84 9.15
C PHE A 20 -4.57 -11.43 9.32
N THR A 21 -4.78 -10.71 8.22
CA THR A 21 -5.34 -9.35 8.26
C THR A 21 -6.76 -9.34 8.84
N LEU A 22 -7.61 -10.26 8.40
CA LEU A 22 -8.97 -10.38 8.91
C LEU A 22 -8.98 -10.73 10.40
N LEU A 23 -8.12 -11.65 10.85
CA LEU A 23 -7.95 -11.99 12.27
C LEU A 23 -7.56 -10.78 13.12
N VAL A 24 -6.55 -10.02 12.69
CA VAL A 24 -6.08 -8.83 13.43
C VAL A 24 -7.18 -7.77 13.52
N ILE A 25 -7.92 -7.53 12.44
CA ILE A 25 -9.05 -6.60 12.42
C ILE A 25 -10.16 -7.08 13.39
N ALA A 26 -10.49 -8.37 13.41
CA ALA A 26 -11.50 -8.91 14.30
C ALA A 26 -11.10 -8.74 15.77
N LYS A 27 -9.87 -9.09 16.14
CA LYS A 27 -9.35 -8.87 17.49
C LYS A 27 -9.33 -7.38 17.87
N PHE A 28 -8.94 -6.50 16.97
CA PHE A 28 -8.97 -5.06 17.20
C PHE A 28 -10.39 -4.55 17.44
N ASN A 29 -11.38 -5.01 16.65
CA ASN A 29 -12.77 -4.63 16.83
C ASN A 29 -13.33 -5.15 18.16
N ASN A 30 -13.00 -6.39 18.52
CA ASN A 30 -13.42 -6.97 19.81
C ASN A 30 -12.90 -6.14 20.98
N LEU A 31 -11.62 -5.76 20.95
CA LEU A 31 -11.02 -4.90 21.98
C LEU A 31 -11.68 -3.52 22.04
N LYS A 32 -11.97 -2.92 20.88
CA LYS A 32 -12.54 -1.58 20.79
C LYS A 32 -14.00 -1.52 21.28
N SER A 33 -14.79 -2.56 20.99
CA SER A 33 -16.23 -2.62 21.29
C SER A 33 -16.54 -3.47 22.52
N GLU A 34 -15.52 -3.95 23.22
CA GLU A 34 -15.67 -4.83 24.41
C GLU A 34 -16.56 -6.06 24.10
N THR A 35 -16.45 -6.57 22.86
CA THR A 35 -17.23 -7.73 22.39
C THR A 35 -16.29 -8.86 21.96
N ASN A 36 -16.81 -10.07 21.90
CA ASN A 36 -16.09 -11.25 21.39
C ASN A 36 -16.86 -11.90 20.23
N ASN A 37 -17.53 -11.08 19.41
CA ASN A 37 -18.38 -11.62 18.33
C ASN A 37 -17.60 -11.92 17.04
N ASN A 38 -16.36 -11.44 16.91
CA ASN A 38 -15.44 -11.64 15.79
C ASN A 38 -15.95 -11.15 14.44
N TRP A 39 -16.98 -10.30 14.41
CA TRP A 39 -17.51 -9.71 13.18
C TRP A 39 -16.73 -8.49 12.74
N ILE A 40 -16.48 -8.43 11.43
CA ILE A 40 -15.86 -7.28 10.78
C ILE A 40 -16.73 -6.82 9.60
N ASN A 41 -16.84 -5.50 9.41
CA ASN A 41 -17.66 -4.88 8.38
C ASN A 41 -16.95 -3.68 7.76
N TYR A 42 -15.93 -3.97 6.96
CA TYR A 42 -15.22 -2.97 6.14
C TYR A 42 -15.37 -3.31 4.67
N SER A 43 -15.00 -2.39 3.77
CA SER A 43 -14.99 -2.67 2.35
C SER A 43 -13.90 -3.68 1.99
N MET A 44 -14.10 -4.43 0.90
CA MET A 44 -13.09 -5.34 0.35
C MET A 44 -11.75 -4.63 0.09
N ASP A 45 -11.79 -3.38 -0.38
CA ASP A 45 -10.58 -2.58 -0.60
C ASP A 45 -9.74 -2.44 0.68
N VAL A 46 -10.37 -2.23 1.83
CA VAL A 46 -9.67 -2.11 3.11
C VAL A 46 -8.96 -3.42 3.45
N TYR A 47 -9.64 -4.56 3.35
CA TYR A 47 -9.05 -5.86 3.65
C TYR A 47 -7.85 -6.16 2.76
N PHE A 48 -8.02 -6.03 1.44
CA PHE A 48 -6.99 -6.36 0.46
C PHE A 48 -5.81 -5.39 0.48
N ASN A 49 -6.07 -4.10 0.73
CA ASN A 49 -5.01 -3.10 0.87
C ASN A 49 -4.16 -3.34 2.11
N LEU A 50 -4.77 -3.62 3.27
CA LEU A 50 -4.05 -3.93 4.51
C LEU A 50 -3.30 -5.26 4.41
N ALA A 51 -3.89 -6.26 3.75
CA ALA A 51 -3.26 -7.57 3.49
C ALA A 51 -2.15 -7.51 2.45
N ARG A 52 -2.02 -6.41 1.71
CA ARG A 52 -1.09 -6.32 0.55
C ARG A 52 -1.28 -7.45 -0.44
N VAL A 53 -2.54 -7.76 -0.71
CA VAL A 53 -2.95 -8.73 -1.73
C VAL A 53 -3.41 -7.99 -2.96
N THR A 54 -2.71 -8.22 -4.08
CA THR A 54 -3.04 -7.64 -5.39
C THR A 54 -3.74 -8.72 -6.22
N CYS A 55 -5.00 -8.48 -6.57
CA CYS A 55 -5.79 -9.29 -7.49
C CYS A 55 -6.82 -8.40 -8.19
N LYS A 56 -7.48 -8.92 -9.23
CA LYS A 56 -8.61 -8.23 -9.87
C LYS A 56 -9.74 -8.04 -8.84
N VAL A 57 -10.52 -6.98 -9.01
CA VAL A 57 -11.63 -6.67 -8.10
C VAL A 57 -12.63 -7.82 -8.05
N ASP A 58 -12.93 -8.42 -9.21
CA ASP A 58 -13.88 -9.53 -9.33
C ASP A 58 -13.38 -10.84 -8.67
N ASP A 59 -12.07 -10.99 -8.49
CA ASP A 59 -11.47 -12.17 -7.84
C ASP A 59 -11.52 -12.10 -6.30
N ARG A 60 -11.72 -10.92 -5.73
CA ARG A 60 -11.68 -10.72 -4.27
C ARG A 60 -12.76 -11.50 -3.51
N PRO A 61 -14.03 -11.52 -3.94
CA PRO A 61 -15.05 -12.35 -3.30
C PRO A 61 -14.65 -13.82 -3.27
N TYR A 62 -14.09 -14.35 -4.35
CA TYR A 62 -13.65 -15.73 -4.41
C TYR A 62 -12.59 -16.08 -3.37
N MET A 63 -11.62 -15.17 -3.14
CA MET A 63 -10.61 -15.37 -2.10
C MET A 63 -11.23 -15.45 -0.68
N ILE A 64 -12.29 -14.68 -0.42
CA ILE A 64 -13.04 -14.79 0.85
C ILE A 64 -13.82 -16.09 0.91
N TYR A 65 -14.46 -16.53 -0.20
CA TYR A 65 -15.14 -17.81 -0.26
C TYR A 65 -14.17 -18.99 -0.10
N ASP A 66 -12.96 -18.93 -0.62
CA ASP A 66 -11.92 -19.92 -0.37
C ASP A 66 -11.60 -20.07 1.13
N LEU A 67 -11.50 -18.94 1.86
CA LEU A 67 -11.32 -18.96 3.31
C LEU A 67 -12.56 -19.52 4.04
N LYS A 68 -13.76 -19.30 3.51
CA LYS A 68 -15.00 -19.87 4.03
C LYS A 68 -15.04 -21.38 3.85
N GLU A 69 -14.67 -21.90 2.68
CA GLU A 69 -14.59 -23.35 2.40
C GLU A 69 -13.57 -24.05 3.32
N LEU A 70 -12.50 -23.33 3.72
CA LEU A 70 -11.56 -23.81 4.74
C LEU A 70 -12.09 -23.70 6.18
N GLY A 71 -13.32 -23.22 6.38
CA GLY A 71 -13.93 -23.04 7.69
C GLY A 71 -13.35 -21.88 8.53
N LEU A 72 -12.53 -21.02 7.93
CA LEU A 72 -11.83 -19.92 8.64
C LEU A 72 -12.68 -18.67 8.79
N VAL A 73 -13.69 -18.50 7.94
CA VAL A 73 -14.61 -17.36 8.00
C VAL A 73 -16.04 -17.78 7.70
N GLU A 74 -16.97 -17.05 8.28
CA GLU A 74 -18.39 -17.06 7.91
C GLU A 74 -18.75 -15.76 7.21
N VAL A 75 -19.58 -15.83 6.17
CA VAL A 75 -20.05 -14.65 5.44
C VAL A 75 -21.55 -14.51 5.64
N SER A 76 -22.03 -13.35 6.06
CA SER A 76 -23.45 -13.10 6.26
C SER A 76 -24.22 -13.10 4.92
N LYS A 77 -25.43 -13.69 4.93
CA LYS A 77 -26.30 -13.81 3.74
C LYS A 77 -27.07 -12.53 3.40
N LYS A 78 -27.14 -11.53 4.30
CA LYS A 78 -27.95 -10.30 4.11
C LYS A 78 -27.04 -9.16 3.71
N ILE A 79 -26.82 -8.85 2.34
CA ILE A 79 -25.73 -7.93 2.21
C ILE A 79 -25.60 -7.13 0.94
N THR A 80 -25.62 -5.83 1.13
CA THR A 80 -24.94 -4.82 0.33
C THR A 80 -23.46 -4.62 0.74
N ARG A 81 -23.02 -5.18 1.88
CA ARG A 81 -21.64 -5.12 2.40
C ARG A 81 -21.25 -6.49 2.95
N PHE A 82 -20.01 -6.92 2.71
CA PHE A 82 -19.50 -8.19 3.24
C PHE A 82 -19.25 -8.09 4.75
N ASN A 83 -20.19 -8.61 5.54
CA ASN A 83 -19.96 -8.90 6.94
C ASN A 83 -19.28 -10.27 7.04
N ILE A 84 -18.12 -10.30 7.63
CA ILE A 84 -17.30 -11.49 7.77
C ILE A 84 -17.10 -11.76 9.25
N ARG A 85 -17.34 -13.00 9.69
CA ARG A 85 -17.01 -13.48 11.04
C ARG A 85 -15.80 -14.37 10.96
N ILE A 86 -14.82 -14.13 11.82
CA ILE A 86 -13.62 -14.95 11.90
C ILE A 86 -13.87 -16.07 12.92
N THR A 87 -13.70 -17.32 12.49
CA THR A 87 -14.08 -18.50 13.30
C THR A 87 -12.94 -19.05 14.17
N PHE A 88 -11.68 -18.77 13.80
CA PHE A 88 -10.49 -19.33 14.45
C PHE A 88 -9.81 -18.36 15.43
N VAL A 89 -10.55 -17.39 15.98
CA VAL A 89 -10.05 -16.47 17.00
C VAL A 89 -9.86 -17.21 18.32
N ASP A 90 -8.65 -17.18 18.85
CA ASP A 90 -8.29 -17.70 20.16
C ASP A 90 -8.04 -16.52 21.11
N ASN A 91 -8.93 -16.37 22.10
CA ASN A 91 -8.84 -15.32 23.11
C ASN A 91 -8.31 -15.84 24.47
N GLU A 92 -8.08 -17.15 24.58
CA GLU A 92 -7.68 -17.80 25.84
C GLU A 92 -6.17 -17.97 25.96
N SER A 93 -5.48 -18.10 24.83
CA SER A 93 -4.03 -18.31 24.80
C SER A 93 -3.26 -17.01 25.01
N ASP A 94 -2.09 -17.10 25.63
CA ASP A 94 -1.17 -15.97 25.76
C ASP A 94 -0.79 -15.37 24.40
N PRO A 95 -0.72 -14.04 24.30
CA PRO A 95 -0.41 -13.35 23.05
C PRO A 95 1.03 -13.61 22.61
N VAL A 96 1.20 -14.22 21.45
CA VAL A 96 2.51 -14.49 20.83
C VAL A 96 3.03 -13.30 20.03
N LEU A 97 2.13 -12.44 19.58
CA LEU A 97 2.45 -11.29 18.73
C LEU A 97 1.66 -10.06 19.18
N LYS A 98 2.36 -8.94 19.37
CA LYS A 98 1.76 -7.63 19.64
C LYS A 98 1.77 -6.78 18.38
N ILE A 99 0.60 -6.46 17.86
CA ILE A 99 0.42 -5.53 16.74
C ILE A 99 0.17 -4.13 17.28
N THR A 100 1.07 -3.22 17.04
CA THR A 100 0.97 -1.81 17.46
C THR A 100 0.63 -0.86 16.31
N ASP A 101 0.72 -1.33 15.07
CA ASP A 101 0.45 -0.56 13.85
C ASP A 101 -0.45 -1.37 12.92
N MET A 102 -1.61 -0.84 12.59
CA MET A 102 -2.59 -1.49 11.71
C MET A 102 -2.23 -1.34 10.22
N ARG A 103 -1.20 -0.58 9.88
CA ARG A 103 -0.77 -0.41 8.49
C ARG A 103 -0.02 -1.63 7.98
N GLU A 104 -0.27 -2.00 6.73
CA GLU A 104 0.53 -3.03 6.03
C GLU A 104 0.56 -4.38 6.74
N LEU A 105 -0.57 -4.84 7.29
CA LEU A 105 -0.66 -6.08 8.06
C LEU A 105 -0.12 -7.30 7.31
N GLY A 106 -0.36 -7.37 6.00
CA GLY A 106 0.20 -8.45 5.17
C GLY A 106 1.74 -8.45 5.14
N TYR A 107 2.39 -7.31 5.23
CA TYR A 107 3.85 -7.25 5.35
C TYR A 107 4.31 -7.60 6.75
N GLN A 108 3.55 -7.25 7.79
CA GLN A 108 3.86 -7.68 9.16
C GLN A 108 3.81 -9.19 9.27
N TYR A 109 2.77 -9.84 8.68
CA TYR A 109 2.72 -11.31 8.59
C TYR A 109 3.93 -11.91 7.88
N GLN A 110 4.29 -11.36 6.71
CA GLN A 110 5.47 -11.83 5.97
C GLN A 110 6.77 -11.68 6.77
N ASN A 111 6.86 -10.70 7.65
CA ASN A 111 8.03 -10.46 8.49
C ASN A 111 8.20 -11.50 9.61
N LEU A 112 7.18 -12.30 9.90
CA LEU A 112 7.29 -13.42 10.85
C LEU A 112 8.10 -14.59 10.27
N GLY A 113 8.28 -14.62 8.95
CA GLY A 113 9.04 -15.66 8.27
C GLY A 113 10.56 -15.40 8.25
N PRO A 114 11.39 -16.45 8.25
CA PRO A 114 12.85 -16.33 8.37
C PRO A 114 13.55 -15.65 7.17
N LYS A 115 12.90 -15.59 6.01
CA LYS A 115 13.44 -15.00 4.76
C LYS A 115 12.70 -13.75 4.34
N SER A 116 12.28 -12.93 5.29
CA SER A 116 11.50 -11.73 4.99
C SER A 116 12.34 -10.67 4.25
N LYS A 117 11.74 -10.13 3.18
CA LYS A 117 12.26 -8.93 2.47
C LYS A 117 11.55 -7.66 2.95
N ILE A 118 10.96 -7.68 4.14
CA ILE A 118 10.25 -6.56 4.73
C ILE A 118 11.19 -5.82 5.70
N LYS A 119 11.22 -4.49 5.60
CA LYS A 119 11.95 -3.62 6.52
C LYS A 119 11.00 -2.57 7.09
N LEU A 120 11.35 -2.01 8.24
CA LEU A 120 10.65 -0.86 8.80
C LEU A 120 11.26 0.43 8.25
N CYS A 121 10.42 1.36 7.82
CA CYS A 121 10.85 2.67 7.34
C CYS A 121 11.44 3.48 8.50
N LYS A 122 12.68 3.95 8.36
CA LYS A 122 13.35 4.76 9.40
C LYS A 122 12.64 6.07 9.72
N ARG A 123 11.83 6.62 8.79
CA ARG A 123 11.14 7.90 8.98
C ARG A 123 9.75 7.76 9.61
N CYS A 124 8.94 6.77 9.19
CA CYS A 124 7.55 6.64 9.61
C CYS A 124 7.19 5.30 10.27
N GLY A 125 8.16 4.41 10.47
CA GLY A 125 7.97 3.09 11.09
C GLY A 125 7.19 2.07 10.24
N LYS A 126 6.56 2.49 9.14
CA LYS A 126 5.72 1.66 8.28
C LYS A 126 6.51 0.48 7.69
N PRO A 127 6.01 -0.77 7.76
CA PRO A 127 6.62 -1.90 7.06
C PRO A 127 6.56 -1.70 5.54
N TYR A 128 7.63 -2.03 4.83
CA TYR A 128 7.66 -1.97 3.38
C TYR A 128 8.55 -3.07 2.80
N LYS A 129 8.21 -3.51 1.57
CA LYS A 129 8.96 -4.53 0.85
C LYS A 129 10.17 -3.91 0.12
N VAL A 130 11.37 -4.43 0.36
CA VAL A 130 12.57 -4.03 -0.38
C VAL A 130 12.66 -4.77 -1.71
N LYS A 131 12.98 -4.04 -2.79
CA LYS A 131 13.17 -4.62 -4.11
C LYS A 131 14.47 -5.45 -4.19
N TYR A 132 15.53 -4.97 -3.55
CA TYR A 132 16.84 -5.58 -3.58
C TYR A 132 17.33 -5.91 -2.16
N SER A 133 17.97 -7.05 -1.98
CA SER A 133 18.49 -7.50 -0.67
C SER A 133 19.71 -6.68 -0.20
N LYS A 134 20.50 -6.14 -1.13
CA LYS A 134 21.66 -5.28 -0.84
C LYS A 134 21.39 -3.86 -1.36
N GLY A 135 21.65 -2.84 -0.54
CA GLY A 135 21.64 -1.44 -0.96
C GLY A 135 20.28 -0.76 -1.14
N GLY A 136 19.17 -1.34 -0.68
CA GLY A 136 17.84 -0.69 -0.74
C GLY A 136 17.74 0.52 0.20
N SER A 137 16.94 1.54 -0.22
CA SER A 137 16.67 2.72 0.61
C SER A 137 16.16 2.32 2.00
N PRO A 138 16.57 3.00 3.08
CA PRO A 138 16.05 2.79 4.42
C PRO A 138 14.63 3.37 4.62
N TYR A 139 14.04 3.97 3.60
CA TYR A 139 12.75 4.63 3.63
C TYR A 139 11.75 3.96 2.70
N CYS A 140 10.47 3.89 3.09
CA CYS A 140 9.38 3.45 2.21
C CYS A 140 9.18 4.45 1.05
N THR A 141 8.52 4.01 -0.02
CA THR A 141 8.28 4.81 -1.22
C THR A 141 7.61 6.15 -0.92
N ASP A 142 6.64 6.17 0.01
CA ASP A 142 5.93 7.40 0.38
C ASP A 142 6.87 8.42 1.03
N CYS A 143 7.78 7.96 1.90
CA CYS A 143 8.77 8.83 2.53
C CYS A 143 9.88 9.27 1.59
N GLN A 144 10.26 8.44 0.61
CA GLN A 144 11.19 8.83 -0.46
C GLN A 144 10.58 9.93 -1.33
N ASN A 145 9.33 9.76 -1.73
CA ASN A 145 8.63 10.74 -2.57
C ASN A 145 8.41 12.07 -1.84
N LYS A 146 8.13 12.05 -0.53
CA LYS A 146 8.04 13.27 0.28
C LYS A 146 9.38 13.99 0.34
N SER A 147 10.47 13.28 0.62
CA SER A 147 11.82 13.89 0.64
C SER A 147 12.21 14.50 -0.70
N ALA A 148 11.79 13.88 -1.82
CA ALA A 148 12.05 14.43 -3.16
C ALA A 148 11.23 15.71 -3.46
N LYS A 149 10.05 15.85 -2.84
CA LYS A 149 9.22 17.06 -2.99
C LYS A 149 9.67 18.22 -2.09
N ASP A 150 10.26 17.90 -0.95
CA ASP A 150 10.71 18.92 0.04
C ASP A 150 12.06 19.56 -0.33
N GLU A 151 12.81 18.99 -1.29
CA GLU A 151 14.03 19.62 -1.82
C GLU A 151 13.67 20.64 -2.93
N THR A 152 13.10 21.76 -2.53
CA THR A 152 12.99 22.94 -3.40
C THR A 152 14.36 23.58 -3.56
N LYS A 153 14.89 23.62 -4.79
CA LYS A 153 16.12 24.34 -5.09
C LYS A 153 15.79 25.67 -5.73
N LEU A 154 16.41 26.75 -5.22
CA LEU A 154 16.43 28.00 -5.91
C LEU A 154 17.41 27.88 -7.09
N ILE A 155 16.94 28.08 -8.30
CA ILE A 155 17.75 28.01 -9.53
C ILE A 155 17.50 29.22 -10.41
N THR A 156 18.49 29.59 -11.19
CA THR A 156 18.44 30.74 -12.12
C THR A 156 17.92 30.24 -13.48
N CYS A 157 17.00 30.99 -14.07
CA CYS A 157 16.47 30.66 -15.40
C CYS A 157 17.50 31.00 -16.48
N ASP A 158 17.87 30.01 -17.31
CA ASP A 158 18.83 30.16 -18.40
C ASP A 158 18.40 31.18 -19.48
N CYS A 159 17.09 31.48 -19.54
CA CYS A 159 16.56 32.37 -20.57
C CYS A 159 16.43 33.85 -20.09
N CYS A 160 16.01 34.10 -18.86
CA CYS A 160 15.72 35.44 -18.38
C CYS A 160 16.49 35.85 -17.11
N GLY A 161 17.34 34.97 -16.56
CA GLY A 161 18.15 35.24 -15.37
C GLY A 161 17.39 35.36 -14.06
N LYS A 162 16.06 35.20 -14.05
CA LYS A 162 15.26 35.24 -12.81
C LYS A 162 15.47 33.98 -11.97
N GLU A 163 15.61 34.14 -10.67
CA GLU A 163 15.61 33.03 -9.73
C GLU A 163 14.19 32.49 -9.52
N PHE A 164 14.04 31.17 -9.49
CA PHE A 164 12.78 30.51 -9.23
C PHE A 164 12.98 29.18 -8.49
N ILE A 165 11.92 28.69 -7.84
CA ILE A 165 11.94 27.44 -7.10
C ILE A 165 11.63 26.27 -8.06
N ALA A 166 12.58 25.36 -8.24
CA ALA A 166 12.36 24.13 -9.02
C ALA A 166 11.81 23.01 -8.15
N VAL A 167 10.75 22.37 -8.63
CA VAL A 167 10.01 21.29 -7.92
C VAL A 167 10.53 19.89 -8.26
N SER A 168 11.50 19.74 -9.17
CA SER A 168 11.95 18.42 -9.65
C SER A 168 13.44 18.37 -9.92
N LYS A 169 14.08 17.30 -9.45
CA LYS A 169 15.51 16.97 -9.70
C LYS A 169 15.84 16.65 -11.16
N ASN A 170 14.84 16.36 -11.99
CA ASN A 170 15.02 15.80 -13.35
C ASN A 170 14.80 16.84 -14.47
N ASN A 171 14.64 18.13 -14.17
CA ASN A 171 14.50 19.13 -15.20
C ASN A 171 15.85 19.38 -15.89
N ARG A 172 16.00 18.82 -17.09
CA ARG A 172 17.14 19.10 -17.96
C ARG A 172 17.11 20.51 -18.57
N SER A 173 15.96 21.20 -18.53
CA SER A 173 15.81 22.58 -18.96
C SER A 173 15.54 23.46 -17.74
N VAL A 174 16.44 24.38 -17.49
CA VAL A 174 16.42 25.30 -16.36
C VAL A 174 15.68 26.58 -16.79
N LEU A 175 14.39 26.46 -17.10
CA LEU A 175 13.55 27.59 -17.49
C LEU A 175 12.47 27.84 -16.43
N CYS A 176 12.24 29.10 -16.08
CA CYS A 176 11.10 29.49 -15.26
C CYS A 176 9.78 29.23 -16.02
N SER A 177 8.65 29.20 -15.32
CA SER A 177 7.33 28.87 -15.89
C SER A 177 6.95 29.78 -17.07
N GLU A 178 7.27 31.07 -17.01
CA GLU A 178 7.00 32.02 -18.09
C GLU A 178 7.83 31.71 -19.36
N CYS A 179 9.12 31.45 -19.18
CA CYS A 179 10.01 31.13 -20.29
C CYS A 179 9.68 29.75 -20.89
N GLN A 180 9.29 28.79 -20.07
CA GLN A 180 8.82 27.48 -20.52
C GLN A 180 7.56 27.64 -21.39
N GLN A 181 6.56 28.40 -20.96
CA GLN A 181 5.33 28.62 -21.73
C GLN A 181 5.63 29.32 -23.08
N LYS A 182 6.53 30.31 -23.09
CA LYS A 182 6.95 30.98 -24.34
C LYS A 182 7.61 29.98 -25.29
N ASN A 183 8.49 29.13 -24.78
CA ASN A 183 9.17 28.10 -25.57
C ASN A 183 8.18 27.07 -26.12
N ASP A 184 7.23 26.62 -25.32
CA ASP A 184 6.20 25.68 -25.73
C ASP A 184 5.29 26.25 -26.82
N ARG A 185 4.85 27.51 -26.69
CA ARG A 185 4.11 28.24 -27.75
C ARG A 185 4.91 28.34 -29.05
N LYS A 186 6.21 28.65 -28.98
CA LYS A 186 7.09 28.70 -30.15
C LYS A 186 7.23 27.33 -30.82
N ASN A 187 7.41 26.30 -30.02
CA ASN A 187 7.52 24.93 -30.53
C ASN A 187 6.20 24.43 -31.12
N HIS A 188 5.07 24.79 -30.53
CA HIS A 188 3.74 24.45 -31.05
C HIS A 188 3.53 25.12 -32.44
N ARG A 189 3.83 26.42 -32.59
CA ARG A 189 3.76 27.14 -33.88
C ARG A 189 4.64 26.48 -34.95
N LYS A 190 5.88 26.09 -34.57
CA LYS A 190 6.79 25.38 -35.50
C LYS A 190 6.24 24.04 -35.96
N ARG A 191 5.61 23.28 -35.06
CA ARG A 191 4.97 22.00 -35.40
C ARG A 191 3.78 22.20 -36.33
N GLN A 192 2.92 23.19 -36.08
CA GLN A 192 1.81 23.55 -36.95
C GLN A 192 2.29 23.95 -38.35
N ALA A 193 3.29 24.83 -38.46
CA ALA A 193 3.84 25.24 -39.75
C ALA A 193 4.41 24.07 -40.56
N ARG A 194 5.13 23.14 -39.92
CA ARG A 194 5.62 21.91 -40.57
C ARG A 194 4.47 21.03 -41.06
N TYR A 195 3.42 20.88 -40.28
CA TYR A 195 2.24 20.09 -40.66
C TYR A 195 1.51 20.71 -41.86
N MET A 196 1.38 22.04 -41.89
CA MET A 196 0.73 22.74 -43.02
C MET A 196 1.59 22.72 -44.31
N ALA A 197 2.92 22.67 -44.18
CA ALA A 197 3.82 22.57 -45.34
C ALA A 197 3.89 21.15 -45.96
N GLN A 198 3.35 20.14 -45.32
CA GLN A 198 3.31 18.75 -45.81
C GLN A 198 1.94 18.37 -46.42
N LYS A 199 0.97 19.29 -46.42
CA LYS A 199 -0.31 19.19 -47.13
C LYS A 199 -0.28 19.92 -48.44
#